data_a1b123e50702417ea3aee369d9379fe8
#
_entry.id   a1b123e50702417ea3aee369d9379fe8
#
_cell.length_a   1.000
_cell.length_b   1.000
_cell.length_c   1.000
_cell.angle_alpha   90.00
_cell.angle_beta   90.00
_cell.angle_gamma   90.00
#
_symmetry.space_group_name_H-M   'P 1'
#
loop_
_entity.id
_entity.type
_entity.pdbx_description
1 polymer ?
#
loop_
_entity_poly.entity_id
_entity_poly.type
_entity_poly.pdbx_seq_one_letter_code
_entity_poly.pdbx_strand_id
1 'polypeptide(L)'
;MTLQQSVPAVSRSRSFLDSRAMARNPVRVLTKYTQLHGNTFRFYFGGIKEAIVTTDPAVIQHVLKTNSENYHKSEIQKKRMGHFLGKGLLTTEGEAWRTQRRLIQTGFERKQLEVLSSIMQDSLADSLRDFDRQARFGPVDIYPLMMKITFAMVGRSLFGARLKEEDIDLISLAISTVQEFMVRQTIQPYLNPWFAVSGELRKHWDLRSRAFGVLDEYLQRRRKDTPGHDLLQILMDARYSDGHGMPDELILSESMQLLVAGHETSSNALSWLLYLLSTRPDCVERIRREFDSVLGERSMSYSDVPKFEFTTQAIMEALRLYPPFWMVDRMALADDRVGDIAIPQGSTVVVFIYGAHHSPQYWENPESFDEERFAKVNDKQHTPFTHLPFGAGPRGCIGGNYAMLQILMILSVLLRKYDFRLVPGQTIEARPMVILRPEHGIRMTFTEAVSRGVDRLSDCSA
;
A
#
# COMPACT_ATOMS: atom_id res chain seq x y z
N MET A 1 12.40 8.74 44.01
CA MET A 1 11.22 7.95 43.50
C MET A 1 10.47 8.84 42.53
N THR A 2 10.84 8.82 41.27
CA THR A 2 10.12 9.52 40.17
C THR A 2 8.85 8.74 39.94
N LEU A 3 7.70 9.37 40.11
CA LEU A 3 6.39 8.82 39.74
C LEU A 3 6.44 8.36 38.28
N GLN A 4 6.45 7.06 38.09
CA GLN A 4 6.33 6.42 36.78
C GLN A 4 4.95 6.83 36.23
N GLN A 5 4.90 7.84 35.36
CA GLN A 5 3.67 8.14 34.65
C GLN A 5 3.31 6.91 33.81
N SER A 6 2.35 6.15 34.30
CA SER A 6 1.84 5.00 33.57
C SER A 6 1.15 5.49 32.30
N VAL A 7 1.50 4.92 31.15
CA VAL A 7 0.82 5.20 29.87
C VAL A 7 -0.70 5.14 30.07
N PRO A 8 -1.46 6.20 29.72
CA PRO A 8 -2.91 6.22 29.86
C PRO A 8 -3.54 4.97 29.26
N ALA A 9 -4.60 4.47 29.87
CA ALA A 9 -5.21 3.23 29.43
C ALA A 9 -6.74 3.38 29.27
N VAL A 10 -7.25 2.91 28.14
CA VAL A 10 -8.69 2.65 27.99
C VAL A 10 -9.03 1.41 28.82
N SER A 11 -10.04 1.47 29.69
CA SER A 11 -10.39 0.31 30.52
C SER A 11 -10.79 -0.91 29.66
N ARG A 12 -10.57 -2.11 30.17
CA ARG A 12 -10.93 -3.37 29.47
C ARG A 12 -12.43 -3.43 29.16
N SER A 13 -13.28 -3.04 30.09
CA SER A 13 -14.73 -3.01 29.91
C SER A 13 -15.13 -2.03 28.81
N ARG A 14 -14.54 -0.83 28.76
CA ARG A 14 -14.81 0.13 27.70
C ARG A 14 -14.30 -0.37 26.33
N SER A 15 -13.12 -0.93 26.27
CA SER A 15 -12.56 -1.54 25.06
C SER A 15 -13.44 -2.70 24.54
N PHE A 16 -14.02 -3.48 25.45
CA PHE A 16 -14.96 -4.54 25.09
C PHE A 16 -16.27 -3.98 24.51
N LEU A 17 -16.86 -2.96 25.14
CA LEU A 17 -18.07 -2.30 24.64
C LEU A 17 -17.87 -1.67 23.26
N ASP A 18 -16.68 -1.13 23.00
CA ASP A 18 -16.32 -0.54 21.70
C ASP A 18 -15.91 -1.59 20.65
N SER A 19 -15.89 -2.90 20.96
CA SER A 19 -15.44 -3.96 20.03
C SER A 19 -16.25 -3.99 18.73
N ARG A 20 -17.58 -3.74 18.79
CA ARG A 20 -18.43 -3.66 17.60
C ARG A 20 -18.08 -2.44 16.73
N ALA A 21 -17.85 -1.29 17.34
CA ALA A 21 -17.41 -0.07 16.65
C ALA A 21 -16.01 -0.26 16.05
N MET A 22 -15.12 -0.91 16.82
CA MET A 22 -13.77 -1.27 16.39
C MET A 22 -13.77 -2.21 15.17
N ALA A 23 -14.68 -3.20 15.15
CA ALA A 23 -14.84 -4.10 14.00
C ALA A 23 -15.36 -3.39 12.75
N ARG A 24 -16.12 -2.31 12.92
CA ARG A 24 -16.74 -1.54 11.84
C ARG A 24 -15.81 -0.48 11.27
N ASN A 25 -15.22 0.32 12.16
CA ASN A 25 -14.30 1.40 11.79
C ASN A 25 -13.24 1.61 12.89
N PRO A 26 -12.14 0.85 12.88
CA PRO A 26 -11.06 0.98 13.85
C PRO A 26 -10.38 2.35 13.81
N VAL A 27 -10.28 2.98 12.65
CA VAL A 27 -9.69 4.32 12.49
C VAL A 27 -10.44 5.32 13.34
N ARG A 28 -11.79 5.36 13.25
CA ARG A 28 -12.62 6.27 14.03
C ARG A 28 -12.47 6.05 15.54
N VAL A 29 -12.40 4.79 15.96
CA VAL A 29 -12.26 4.45 17.39
C VAL A 29 -10.90 4.86 17.92
N LEU A 30 -9.83 4.54 17.19
CA LEU A 30 -8.47 4.90 17.62
C LEU A 30 -8.25 6.41 17.60
N THR A 31 -8.76 7.12 16.59
CA THR A 31 -8.69 8.60 16.53
C THR A 31 -9.36 9.23 17.75
N LYS A 32 -10.57 8.75 18.11
CA LYS A 32 -11.25 9.20 19.34
C LYS A 32 -10.38 9.03 20.59
N TYR A 33 -9.73 7.86 20.73
CA TYR A 33 -8.89 7.60 21.90
C TYR A 33 -7.56 8.33 21.88
N THR A 34 -6.98 8.60 20.71
CA THR A 34 -5.82 9.50 20.57
C THR A 34 -6.17 10.90 21.06
N GLN A 35 -7.34 11.42 20.73
CA GLN A 35 -7.81 12.73 21.21
C GLN A 35 -8.04 12.78 22.73
N LEU A 36 -8.52 11.67 23.34
CA LEU A 36 -8.85 11.61 24.78
C LEU A 36 -7.63 11.33 25.66
N HIS A 37 -6.68 10.55 25.19
CA HIS A 37 -5.58 10.02 26.01
C HIS A 37 -4.19 10.51 25.55
N GLY A 38 -4.12 11.28 24.45
CA GLY A 38 -2.87 11.76 23.86
C GLY A 38 -2.26 10.76 22.89
N ASN A 39 -1.03 11.06 22.45
CA ASN A 39 -0.36 10.38 21.34
C ASN A 39 -0.01 8.91 21.62
N THR A 40 0.04 8.49 22.87
CA THR A 40 0.37 7.10 23.23
C THR A 40 -0.50 6.64 24.40
N PHE A 41 -1.23 5.53 24.19
CA PHE A 41 -2.14 4.95 25.18
C PHE A 41 -2.22 3.43 25.03
N ARG A 42 -2.69 2.75 26.11
CA ARG A 42 -2.99 1.32 26.08
C ARG A 42 -4.47 1.10 25.70
N PHE A 43 -4.67 0.15 24.79
CA PHE A 43 -5.98 -0.28 24.33
C PHE A 43 -6.09 -1.81 24.39
N TYR A 44 -7.28 -2.34 24.70
CA TYR A 44 -7.51 -3.79 24.79
C TYR A 44 -8.41 -4.27 23.65
N PHE A 45 -7.82 -4.78 22.56
CA PHE A 45 -8.59 -5.33 21.44
C PHE A 45 -9.50 -6.48 21.92
N GLY A 46 -10.82 -6.33 21.70
CA GLY A 46 -11.83 -7.25 22.23
C GLY A 46 -11.93 -7.28 23.76
N GLY A 47 -11.37 -6.29 24.45
CA GLY A 47 -11.28 -6.26 25.91
C GLY A 47 -10.21 -7.20 26.51
N ILE A 48 -9.48 -7.93 25.67
CA ILE A 48 -8.58 -9.01 26.10
C ILE A 48 -7.12 -8.70 25.74
N LYS A 49 -6.83 -8.46 24.44
CA LYS A 49 -5.47 -8.33 23.94
C LYS A 49 -4.98 -6.90 24.08
N GLU A 50 -4.07 -6.68 25.03
CA GLU A 50 -3.44 -5.37 25.24
C GLU A 50 -2.50 -5.01 24.10
N ALA A 51 -2.53 -3.73 23.71
CA ALA A 51 -1.56 -3.12 22.82
C ALA A 51 -1.30 -1.66 23.23
N ILE A 52 -0.10 -1.18 22.98
CA ILE A 52 0.28 0.22 23.08
C ILE A 52 0.01 0.84 21.70
N VAL A 53 -0.94 1.75 21.62
CA VAL A 53 -1.26 2.49 20.38
C VAL A 53 -0.52 3.82 20.44
N THR A 54 0.17 4.16 19.35
CA THR A 54 0.96 5.41 19.32
C THR A 54 0.86 6.14 17.98
N THR A 55 0.82 7.47 18.08
CA THR A 55 1.04 8.45 17.01
C THR A 55 2.24 9.35 17.32
N ASP A 56 2.96 9.07 18.42
CA ASP A 56 4.12 9.82 18.87
C ASP A 56 5.33 9.55 17.97
N PRO A 57 5.91 10.57 17.31
CA PRO A 57 7.03 10.40 16.37
C PRO A 57 8.28 9.80 17.01
N ALA A 58 8.54 10.09 18.28
CA ALA A 58 9.72 9.54 18.98
C ALA A 58 9.56 8.04 19.22
N VAL A 59 8.37 7.60 19.65
CA VAL A 59 8.05 6.17 19.81
C VAL A 59 8.06 5.47 18.46
N ILE A 60 7.47 6.08 17.43
CA ILE A 60 7.45 5.54 16.05
C ILE A 60 8.89 5.36 15.53
N GLN A 61 9.72 6.40 15.67
CA GLN A 61 11.13 6.34 15.27
C GLN A 61 11.87 5.23 15.99
N HIS A 62 11.68 5.12 17.29
CA HIS A 62 12.34 4.13 18.11
C HIS A 62 11.97 2.70 17.68
N VAL A 63 10.67 2.42 17.61
CA VAL A 63 10.14 1.08 17.28
C VAL A 63 10.44 0.67 15.84
N LEU A 64 10.35 1.58 14.88
CA LEU A 64 10.49 1.23 13.46
C LEU A 64 11.94 1.34 12.95
N LYS A 65 12.79 2.16 13.59
CA LYS A 65 14.13 2.46 13.09
C LYS A 65 15.21 2.25 14.13
N THR A 66 15.23 3.03 15.23
CA THR A 66 16.39 3.13 16.14
C THR A 66 16.66 1.83 16.88
N ASN A 67 15.61 1.18 17.40
CA ASN A 67 15.70 -0.11 18.10
C ASN A 67 14.89 -1.21 17.40
N SER A 68 14.78 -1.15 16.07
CA SER A 68 13.93 -2.04 15.27
C SER A 68 14.28 -3.54 15.42
N GLU A 69 15.47 -3.86 15.89
CA GLU A 69 15.88 -5.25 16.15
C GLU A 69 15.17 -5.87 17.36
N ASN A 70 14.74 -5.04 18.33
CA ASN A 70 13.92 -5.47 19.45
C ASN A 70 12.43 -5.65 19.09
N TYR A 71 12.04 -5.38 17.82
CA TYR A 71 10.64 -5.36 17.42
C TYR A 71 10.38 -6.26 16.21
N HIS A 72 9.68 -7.36 16.44
CA HIS A 72 9.25 -8.28 15.41
C HIS A 72 7.82 -7.99 14.94
N LYS A 73 7.43 -8.54 13.79
CA LYS A 73 6.04 -8.55 13.34
C LYS A 73 5.18 -9.30 14.35
N SER A 74 3.92 -8.89 14.51
CA SER A 74 3.00 -9.58 15.41
C SER A 74 2.70 -11.02 14.96
N GLU A 75 2.18 -11.81 15.88
CA GLU A 75 1.73 -13.19 15.59
C GLU A 75 0.66 -13.25 14.48
N ILE A 76 -0.15 -12.18 14.34
CA ILE A 76 -1.15 -12.08 13.27
C ILE A 76 -0.45 -12.04 11.91
N GLN A 77 0.55 -11.18 11.75
CA GLN A 77 1.32 -11.08 10.51
C GLN A 77 2.09 -12.37 10.21
N LYS A 78 2.77 -12.93 11.19
CA LYS A 78 3.59 -14.14 10.99
C LYS A 78 2.74 -15.38 10.71
N LYS A 79 1.77 -15.69 11.57
CA LYS A 79 1.02 -16.94 11.51
C LYS A 79 -0.15 -16.88 10.52
N ARG A 80 -1.01 -15.86 10.60
CA ARG A 80 -2.21 -15.81 9.76
C ARG A 80 -1.90 -15.45 8.31
N MET A 81 -1.13 -14.40 8.09
CA MET A 81 -0.71 -14.07 6.72
C MET A 81 0.21 -15.15 6.14
N GLY A 82 1.16 -15.69 6.94
CA GLY A 82 2.05 -16.76 6.51
C GLY A 82 1.31 -18.04 6.07
N HIS A 83 0.18 -18.35 6.70
CA HIS A 83 -0.68 -19.46 6.31
C HIS A 83 -1.18 -19.34 4.86
N PHE A 84 -1.56 -18.16 4.44
CA PHE A 84 -2.16 -17.92 3.12
C PHE A 84 -1.16 -17.44 2.07
N LEU A 85 -0.19 -16.60 2.46
CA LEU A 85 0.78 -16.02 1.52
C LEU A 85 2.11 -16.80 1.43
N GLY A 86 2.29 -17.83 2.26
CA GLY A 86 3.54 -18.57 2.34
C GLY A 86 4.62 -17.84 3.16
N LYS A 87 5.83 -18.43 3.18
CA LYS A 87 6.99 -17.89 3.88
C LYS A 87 7.75 -16.95 2.93
N GLY A 88 7.56 -15.65 3.07
CA GLY A 88 8.24 -14.65 2.26
C GLY A 88 8.47 -13.35 3.04
N LEU A 89 8.87 -12.30 2.37
CA LEU A 89 9.31 -11.03 2.95
C LEU A 89 8.30 -10.42 3.92
N LEU A 90 6.99 -10.55 3.64
CA LEU A 90 5.92 -10.02 4.50
C LEU A 90 5.70 -10.85 5.77
N THR A 91 6.12 -12.11 5.81
CA THR A 91 5.74 -13.07 6.84
C THR A 91 6.91 -13.64 7.64
N THR A 92 8.14 -13.47 7.16
CA THR A 92 9.38 -13.95 7.81
C THR A 92 10.01 -12.90 8.73
N GLU A 93 10.89 -13.34 9.61
CA GLU A 93 11.58 -12.55 10.64
C GLU A 93 13.07 -12.92 10.75
N GLY A 94 13.81 -12.11 11.51
CA GLY A 94 15.19 -12.35 11.85
C GLY A 94 16.10 -12.44 10.63
N GLU A 95 17.04 -13.41 10.65
CA GLU A 95 18.05 -13.58 9.61
C GLU A 95 17.44 -14.05 8.28
N ALA A 96 16.40 -14.88 8.31
CA ALA A 96 15.68 -15.29 7.10
C ALA A 96 15.11 -14.08 6.35
N TRP A 97 14.48 -13.15 7.09
CA TRP A 97 13.98 -11.91 6.50
C TRP A 97 15.10 -11.02 5.96
N ARG A 98 16.21 -10.85 6.70
CA ARG A 98 17.35 -10.02 6.23
C ARG A 98 17.91 -10.55 4.92
N THR A 99 18.07 -11.85 4.83
CA THR A 99 18.60 -12.52 3.64
C THR A 99 17.65 -12.39 2.46
N GLN A 100 16.37 -12.68 2.64
CA GLN A 100 15.34 -12.50 1.60
C GLN A 100 15.27 -11.04 1.14
N ARG A 101 15.25 -10.09 2.09
CA ARG A 101 15.23 -8.66 1.76
C ARG A 101 16.39 -8.26 0.86
N ARG A 102 17.61 -8.72 1.15
CA ARG A 102 18.81 -8.41 0.37
C ARG A 102 18.71 -8.97 -1.04
N LEU A 103 18.25 -10.20 -1.19
CA LEU A 103 18.11 -10.87 -2.49
C LEU A 103 17.05 -10.19 -3.36
N ILE A 104 15.90 -9.86 -2.79
CA ILE A 104 14.77 -9.29 -3.53
C ILE A 104 15.02 -7.81 -3.87
N GLN A 105 15.75 -7.09 -3.03
CA GLN A 105 16.00 -5.65 -3.21
C GLN A 105 16.67 -5.32 -4.54
N THR A 106 17.48 -6.22 -5.09
CA THR A 106 18.11 -6.06 -6.40
C THR A 106 17.10 -5.84 -7.53
N GLY A 107 15.89 -6.44 -7.40
CA GLY A 107 14.76 -6.26 -8.32
C GLY A 107 14.14 -4.86 -8.31
N PHE A 108 14.45 -4.05 -7.30
CA PHE A 108 13.91 -2.70 -7.13
C PHE A 108 14.99 -1.61 -7.21
N GLU A 109 16.18 -1.97 -7.66
CA GLU A 109 17.26 -1.03 -7.95
C GLU A 109 16.98 -0.22 -9.22
N ARG A 110 17.60 0.96 -9.33
CA ARG A 110 17.40 1.88 -10.44
C ARG A 110 17.49 1.22 -11.81
N LYS A 111 18.56 0.42 -12.02
CA LYS A 111 18.79 -0.27 -13.31
C LYS A 111 17.64 -1.22 -13.68
N GLN A 112 17.13 -1.94 -12.70
CA GLN A 112 16.02 -2.86 -12.92
C GLN A 112 14.69 -2.12 -13.11
N LEU A 113 14.46 -1.03 -12.39
CA LEU A 113 13.28 -0.20 -12.59
C LEU A 113 13.20 0.44 -13.98
N GLU A 114 14.35 0.77 -14.61
CA GLU A 114 14.37 1.21 -16.01
C GLU A 114 13.89 0.09 -16.95
N VAL A 115 14.33 -1.14 -16.75
CA VAL A 115 13.87 -2.29 -17.54
C VAL A 115 12.36 -2.53 -17.31
N LEU A 116 11.94 -2.56 -16.06
CA LEU A 116 10.54 -2.74 -15.71
C LEU A 116 9.64 -1.63 -16.25
N SER A 117 10.15 -0.41 -16.40
CA SER A 117 9.37 0.72 -16.93
C SER A 117 8.84 0.44 -18.34
N SER A 118 9.62 -0.19 -19.21
CA SER A 118 9.16 -0.60 -20.54
C SER A 118 8.06 -1.67 -20.48
N ILE A 119 8.24 -2.68 -19.62
CA ILE A 119 7.24 -3.74 -19.40
C ILE A 119 5.92 -3.16 -18.88
N MET A 120 6.01 -2.19 -17.97
CA MET A 120 4.86 -1.50 -17.38
C MET A 120 4.11 -0.65 -18.41
N GLN A 121 4.82 0.03 -19.32
CA GLN A 121 4.23 0.81 -20.43
C GLN A 121 3.37 -0.07 -21.33
N ASP A 122 3.92 -1.21 -21.77
CA ASP A 122 3.19 -2.15 -22.63
C ASP A 122 1.94 -2.68 -21.93
N SER A 123 2.06 -2.99 -20.62
CA SER A 123 0.93 -3.45 -19.81
C SER A 123 -0.15 -2.37 -19.66
N LEU A 124 0.26 -1.12 -19.44
CA LEU A 124 -0.65 0.02 -19.32
C LEU A 124 -1.39 0.27 -20.63
N ALA A 125 -0.69 0.26 -21.77
CA ALA A 125 -1.29 0.44 -23.08
C ALA A 125 -2.38 -0.59 -23.38
N ASP A 126 -2.15 -1.86 -22.99
CA ASP A 126 -3.14 -2.93 -23.10
C ASP A 126 -4.38 -2.66 -22.21
N SER A 127 -4.14 -2.29 -20.96
CA SER A 127 -5.21 -2.05 -19.99
C SER A 127 -6.07 -0.82 -20.31
N LEU A 128 -5.47 0.19 -20.92
CA LEU A 128 -6.18 1.41 -21.32
C LEU A 128 -7.20 1.18 -22.43
N ARG A 129 -7.00 0.20 -23.31
CA ARG A 129 -8.03 -0.16 -24.31
C ARG A 129 -9.33 -0.63 -23.66
N ASP A 130 -9.24 -1.33 -22.55
CA ASP A 130 -10.41 -1.75 -21.77
C ASP A 130 -11.05 -0.57 -21.03
N PHE A 131 -10.23 0.33 -20.51
CA PHE A 131 -10.68 1.58 -19.88
C PHE A 131 -11.46 2.44 -20.88
N ASP A 132 -10.90 2.68 -22.09
CA ASP A 132 -11.52 3.47 -23.14
C ASP A 132 -12.92 2.96 -23.49
N ARG A 133 -13.10 1.63 -23.55
CA ARG A 133 -14.41 1.04 -23.79
C ARG A 133 -15.39 1.33 -22.65
N GLN A 134 -14.98 1.15 -21.40
CA GLN A 134 -15.86 1.36 -20.26
C GLN A 134 -16.24 2.84 -20.08
N ALA A 135 -15.27 3.75 -20.22
CA ALA A 135 -15.47 5.18 -20.04
C ALA A 135 -16.48 5.80 -21.04
N ARG A 136 -16.62 5.21 -22.25
CA ARG A 136 -17.58 5.67 -23.27
C ARG A 136 -19.03 5.36 -22.92
N PHE A 137 -19.30 4.35 -22.08
CA PHE A 137 -20.67 3.93 -21.77
C PHE A 137 -21.26 4.60 -20.53
N GLY A 138 -20.53 5.48 -19.87
CA GLY A 138 -21.03 6.24 -18.72
C GLY A 138 -20.10 6.23 -17.50
N PRO A 139 -20.63 6.48 -16.30
CA PRO A 139 -19.83 6.52 -15.09
C PRO A 139 -19.16 5.19 -14.78
N VAL A 140 -17.87 5.24 -14.43
CA VAL A 140 -17.05 4.07 -14.08
C VAL A 140 -16.67 4.12 -12.62
N ASP A 141 -16.75 2.99 -11.91
CA ASP A 141 -16.11 2.85 -10.60
C ASP A 141 -14.60 2.68 -10.81
N ILE A 142 -13.85 3.69 -10.38
CA ILE A 142 -12.40 3.71 -10.60
C ILE A 142 -11.64 2.72 -9.73
N TYR A 143 -12.17 2.30 -8.58
CA TYR A 143 -11.44 1.41 -7.68
C TYR A 143 -11.18 0.02 -8.29
N PRO A 144 -12.18 -0.75 -8.75
CA PRO A 144 -11.94 -2.03 -9.41
C PRO A 144 -11.15 -1.89 -10.71
N LEU A 145 -11.30 -0.76 -11.39
CA LEU A 145 -10.55 -0.48 -12.61
C LEU A 145 -9.05 -0.27 -12.32
N MET A 146 -8.70 0.55 -11.33
CA MET A 146 -7.31 0.71 -10.90
C MET A 146 -6.73 -0.61 -10.39
N MET A 147 -7.53 -1.43 -9.70
CA MET A 147 -7.14 -2.78 -9.29
C MET A 147 -6.73 -3.63 -10.50
N LYS A 148 -7.53 -3.65 -11.57
CA LYS A 148 -7.24 -4.42 -12.80
C LYS A 148 -5.96 -3.91 -13.48
N ILE A 149 -5.82 -2.59 -13.63
CA ILE A 149 -4.64 -1.97 -14.27
C ILE A 149 -3.36 -2.27 -13.47
N THR A 150 -3.36 -2.01 -12.17
CA THR A 150 -2.17 -2.21 -11.32
C THR A 150 -1.82 -3.69 -11.21
N PHE A 151 -2.81 -4.59 -11.14
CA PHE A 151 -2.57 -6.03 -11.14
C PHE A 151 -1.89 -6.49 -12.44
N ALA A 152 -2.40 -6.06 -13.59
CA ALA A 152 -1.82 -6.39 -14.89
C ALA A 152 -0.37 -5.89 -15.01
N MET A 153 -0.09 -4.67 -14.53
CA MET A 153 1.26 -4.10 -14.53
C MET A 153 2.23 -4.90 -13.62
N VAL A 154 1.81 -5.22 -12.40
CA VAL A 154 2.65 -6.02 -11.46
C VAL A 154 2.84 -7.43 -11.97
N GLY A 155 1.79 -8.08 -12.45
CA GLY A 155 1.85 -9.43 -13.00
C GLY A 155 2.80 -9.52 -14.19
N ARG A 156 2.75 -8.54 -15.10
CA ARG A 156 3.67 -8.50 -16.24
C ARG A 156 5.11 -8.15 -15.83
N SER A 157 5.28 -7.27 -14.84
CA SER A 157 6.60 -6.98 -14.25
C SER A 157 7.21 -8.18 -13.54
N LEU A 158 6.37 -9.05 -12.98
CA LEU A 158 6.81 -10.24 -12.26
C LEU A 158 7.12 -11.40 -13.22
N PHE A 159 6.26 -11.65 -14.21
CA PHE A 159 6.37 -12.84 -15.06
C PHE A 159 6.86 -12.57 -16.50
N GLY A 160 7.09 -11.31 -16.87
CA GLY A 160 7.53 -10.90 -18.21
C GLY A 160 6.51 -11.16 -19.33
N ALA A 161 5.45 -11.89 -19.05
CA ALA A 161 4.41 -12.26 -19.97
C ALA A 161 3.06 -11.70 -19.52
N ARG A 162 2.15 -11.54 -20.48
CA ARG A 162 0.75 -11.22 -20.16
C ARG A 162 0.12 -12.42 -19.43
N LEU A 163 -0.31 -12.20 -18.21
CA LEU A 163 -1.15 -13.17 -17.52
C LEU A 163 -2.47 -13.32 -18.27
N LYS A 164 -3.00 -14.53 -18.34
CA LYS A 164 -4.34 -14.75 -18.89
C LYS A 164 -5.38 -14.07 -18.00
N GLU A 165 -6.48 -13.60 -18.59
CA GLU A 165 -7.56 -12.96 -17.78
C GLU A 165 -8.12 -13.91 -16.72
N GLU A 166 -8.28 -15.19 -17.05
CA GLU A 166 -8.73 -16.23 -16.12
C GLU A 166 -7.79 -16.36 -14.90
N ASP A 167 -6.47 -16.26 -15.12
CA ASP A 167 -5.45 -16.33 -14.06
C ASP A 167 -5.48 -15.09 -13.18
N ILE A 168 -5.66 -13.90 -13.80
CA ILE A 168 -5.83 -12.61 -13.10
C ILE A 168 -7.05 -12.67 -12.19
N ASP A 169 -8.19 -13.11 -12.72
CA ASP A 169 -9.45 -13.20 -11.98
C ASP A 169 -9.34 -14.19 -10.82
N LEU A 170 -8.75 -15.36 -11.06
CA LEU A 170 -8.56 -16.37 -10.03
C LEU A 170 -7.66 -15.88 -8.90
N ILE A 171 -6.50 -15.28 -9.22
CA ILE A 171 -5.55 -14.80 -8.22
C ILE A 171 -6.15 -13.61 -7.47
N SER A 172 -6.80 -12.67 -8.16
CA SER A 172 -7.46 -11.51 -7.55
C SER A 172 -8.60 -11.95 -6.60
N LEU A 173 -9.42 -12.92 -7.02
CA LEU A 173 -10.45 -13.51 -6.18
C LEU A 173 -9.84 -14.20 -4.95
N ALA A 174 -8.76 -14.96 -5.13
CA ALA A 174 -8.08 -15.62 -4.04
C ALA A 174 -7.53 -14.61 -3.02
N ILE A 175 -6.88 -13.55 -3.48
CA ILE A 175 -6.33 -12.50 -2.62
C ILE A 175 -7.45 -11.83 -1.82
N SER A 176 -8.48 -11.30 -2.47
CA SER A 176 -9.56 -10.55 -1.82
C SER A 176 -10.34 -11.42 -0.83
N THR A 177 -10.72 -12.63 -1.23
CA THR A 177 -11.49 -13.58 -0.40
C THR A 177 -10.69 -14.01 0.84
N VAL A 178 -9.41 -14.31 0.65
CA VAL A 178 -8.53 -14.70 1.75
C VAL A 178 -8.27 -13.56 2.72
N GLN A 179 -8.07 -12.34 2.22
CA GLN A 179 -7.91 -11.16 3.07
C GLN A 179 -9.14 -10.88 3.93
N GLU A 180 -10.34 -10.92 3.35
CA GLU A 180 -11.59 -10.75 4.08
C GLU A 180 -11.75 -11.83 5.16
N PHE A 181 -11.41 -13.07 4.85
CA PHE A 181 -11.44 -14.16 5.81
C PHE A 181 -10.43 -13.96 6.95
N MET A 182 -9.19 -13.54 6.65
CA MET A 182 -8.18 -13.23 7.67
C MET A 182 -8.65 -12.11 8.61
N VAL A 183 -9.24 -11.04 8.08
CA VAL A 183 -9.82 -9.96 8.89
C VAL A 183 -10.92 -10.52 9.79
N ARG A 184 -11.83 -11.31 9.25
CA ARG A 184 -12.91 -11.94 10.00
C ARG A 184 -12.38 -12.85 11.11
N GLN A 185 -11.38 -13.68 10.84
CA GLN A 185 -10.72 -14.51 11.87
C GLN A 185 -10.04 -13.67 12.97
N THR A 186 -9.57 -12.48 12.64
CA THR A 186 -8.90 -11.58 13.59
C THR A 186 -9.89 -10.87 14.49
N ILE A 187 -10.99 -10.39 13.92
CA ILE A 187 -12.03 -9.64 14.65
C ILE A 187 -12.94 -10.59 15.44
N GLN A 188 -13.17 -11.80 14.93
CA GLN A 188 -14.07 -12.80 15.52
C GLN A 188 -13.32 -14.11 15.86
N PRO A 189 -12.28 -14.07 16.71
CA PRO A 189 -11.45 -15.24 17.00
C PRO A 189 -12.23 -16.39 17.65
N TYR A 190 -13.34 -16.12 18.31
CA TYR A 190 -14.25 -17.10 18.89
C TYR A 190 -14.96 -17.97 17.84
N LEU A 191 -15.00 -17.57 16.57
CA LEU A 191 -15.54 -18.35 15.46
C LEU A 191 -14.51 -19.28 14.80
N ASN A 192 -13.24 -19.24 15.18
CA ASN A 192 -12.20 -20.08 14.55
C ASN A 192 -12.51 -21.58 14.61
N PRO A 193 -13.04 -22.17 15.72
CA PRO A 193 -13.46 -23.58 15.72
C PRO A 193 -14.58 -23.85 14.70
N TRP A 194 -15.54 -22.93 14.57
CA TRP A 194 -16.61 -23.03 13.59
C TRP A 194 -16.08 -22.99 12.14
N PHE A 195 -15.16 -22.09 11.84
CA PHE A 195 -14.54 -22.02 10.50
C PHE A 195 -13.82 -23.31 10.10
N ALA A 196 -13.27 -24.04 11.08
CA ALA A 196 -12.63 -25.34 10.83
C ALA A 196 -13.65 -26.43 10.49
N VAL A 197 -14.77 -26.52 11.24
CA VAL A 197 -15.77 -27.59 11.05
C VAL A 197 -16.79 -27.29 9.96
N SER A 198 -17.07 -26.02 9.65
CA SER A 198 -18.02 -25.59 8.61
C SER A 198 -17.51 -25.75 7.18
N GLY A 199 -16.22 -26.08 7.00
CA GLY A 199 -15.59 -26.15 5.68
C GLY A 199 -15.10 -24.79 5.14
N GLU A 200 -15.40 -23.67 5.82
CA GLU A 200 -14.95 -22.34 5.38
C GLU A 200 -13.43 -22.26 5.25
N LEU A 201 -12.70 -22.78 6.24
CA LEU A 201 -11.24 -22.82 6.20
C LEU A 201 -10.73 -23.61 5.00
N ARG A 202 -11.32 -24.78 4.72
CA ARG A 202 -10.97 -25.63 3.57
C ARG A 202 -11.20 -24.92 2.24
N LYS A 203 -12.34 -24.24 2.08
CA LYS A 203 -12.66 -23.47 0.88
C LYS A 203 -11.58 -22.41 0.57
N HIS A 204 -11.11 -21.69 1.58
CA HIS A 204 -10.05 -20.68 1.41
C HIS A 204 -8.70 -21.32 1.10
N TRP A 205 -8.41 -22.49 1.68
CA TRP A 205 -7.22 -23.27 1.34
C TRP A 205 -7.23 -23.77 -0.11
N ASP A 206 -8.36 -24.29 -0.58
CA ASP A 206 -8.51 -24.76 -1.96
C ASP A 206 -8.32 -23.60 -2.95
N LEU A 207 -8.91 -22.44 -2.65
CA LEU A 207 -8.74 -21.25 -3.47
C LEU A 207 -7.28 -20.76 -3.51
N ARG A 208 -6.61 -20.73 -2.35
CA ARG A 208 -5.16 -20.45 -2.25
C ARG A 208 -4.35 -21.43 -3.10
N SER A 209 -4.62 -22.72 -2.96
CA SER A 209 -3.86 -23.77 -3.66
C SER A 209 -4.00 -23.63 -5.17
N ARG A 210 -5.17 -23.28 -5.67
CA ARG A 210 -5.39 -23.02 -7.10
C ARG A 210 -4.59 -21.80 -7.57
N ALA A 211 -4.60 -20.71 -6.81
CA ALA A 211 -3.82 -19.51 -7.14
C ALA A 211 -2.31 -19.80 -7.15
N PHE A 212 -1.79 -20.56 -6.18
CA PHE A 212 -0.38 -20.99 -6.18
C PHE A 212 -0.05 -21.94 -7.33
N GLY A 213 -0.99 -22.81 -7.74
CA GLY A 213 -0.84 -23.68 -8.91
C GLY A 213 -0.63 -22.90 -10.20
N VAL A 214 -1.37 -21.79 -10.38
CA VAL A 214 -1.15 -20.89 -11.52
C VAL A 214 0.27 -20.29 -11.48
N LEU A 215 0.73 -19.80 -10.32
CA LEU A 215 2.08 -19.24 -10.21
C LEU A 215 3.16 -20.29 -10.50
N ASP A 216 2.95 -21.53 -10.05
CA ASP A 216 3.87 -22.64 -10.33
C ASP A 216 3.93 -22.96 -11.83
N GLU A 217 2.81 -22.96 -12.54
CA GLU A 217 2.81 -23.12 -14.00
C GLU A 217 3.67 -22.07 -14.71
N TYR A 218 3.59 -20.80 -14.28
CA TYR A 218 4.45 -19.74 -14.85
C TYR A 218 5.91 -19.95 -14.49
N LEU A 219 6.24 -20.37 -13.27
CA LEU A 219 7.60 -20.70 -12.85
C LEU A 219 8.16 -21.87 -13.67
N GLN A 220 7.40 -22.97 -13.81
CA GLN A 220 7.86 -24.16 -14.55
C GLN A 220 8.03 -23.88 -16.06
N ARG A 221 7.20 -23.02 -16.66
CA ARG A 221 7.40 -22.55 -18.03
C ARG A 221 8.69 -21.75 -18.14
N ARG A 222 8.91 -20.77 -17.23
CA ARG A 222 10.12 -19.95 -17.25
C ARG A 222 11.40 -20.79 -17.13
N ARG A 223 11.39 -21.89 -16.38
CA ARG A 223 12.55 -22.80 -16.29
C ARG A 223 12.93 -23.47 -17.63
N LYS A 224 11.98 -23.57 -18.55
CA LYS A 224 12.17 -24.16 -19.89
C LYS A 224 12.43 -23.12 -20.98
N ASP A 225 12.06 -21.87 -20.72
CA ASP A 225 12.16 -20.76 -21.67
C ASP A 225 13.51 -20.01 -21.53
N THR A 226 13.75 -19.11 -22.47
CA THR A 226 14.88 -18.16 -22.39
C THR A 226 14.77 -17.29 -21.14
N PRO A 227 15.88 -17.01 -20.43
CA PRO A 227 15.89 -16.10 -19.29
C PRO A 227 15.26 -14.75 -19.63
N GLY A 228 14.42 -14.24 -18.73
CA GLY A 228 13.78 -12.94 -18.85
C GLY A 228 14.54 -11.82 -18.13
N HIS A 229 13.98 -10.62 -18.17
CA HIS A 229 14.50 -9.44 -17.46
C HIS A 229 13.52 -8.94 -16.40
N ASP A 230 12.63 -9.80 -15.93
CA ASP A 230 11.56 -9.53 -14.98
C ASP A 230 11.93 -9.95 -13.55
N LEU A 231 11.02 -9.66 -12.61
CA LEU A 231 11.25 -9.98 -11.21
C LEU A 231 11.32 -11.48 -10.92
N LEU A 232 10.61 -12.33 -11.68
CA LEU A 232 10.70 -13.78 -11.52
C LEU A 232 12.10 -14.29 -11.83
N GLN A 233 12.73 -13.77 -12.91
CA GLN A 233 14.10 -14.14 -13.26
C GLN A 233 15.08 -13.77 -12.14
N ILE A 234 14.90 -12.59 -11.53
CA ILE A 234 15.72 -12.15 -10.38
C ILE A 234 15.59 -13.11 -9.19
N LEU A 235 14.37 -13.57 -8.90
CA LEU A 235 14.15 -14.55 -7.84
C LEU A 235 14.80 -15.91 -8.18
N MET A 236 14.72 -16.35 -9.42
CA MET A 236 15.34 -17.60 -9.89
C MET A 236 16.87 -17.54 -9.89
N ASP A 237 17.44 -16.39 -10.18
CA ASP A 237 18.89 -16.15 -10.21
C ASP A 237 19.48 -15.83 -8.85
N ALA A 238 18.63 -15.52 -7.86
CA ALA A 238 19.06 -15.19 -6.52
C ALA A 238 19.87 -16.35 -5.90
N ARG A 239 21.02 -16.01 -5.28
CA ARG A 239 21.91 -16.98 -4.62
C ARG A 239 22.17 -16.56 -3.19
N TYR A 240 22.06 -17.52 -2.29
CA TYR A 240 22.50 -17.36 -0.91
C TYR A 240 24.04 -17.30 -0.83
N SER A 241 24.57 -16.91 0.31
CA SER A 241 26.03 -16.83 0.55
C SER A 241 26.77 -18.18 0.39
N ASP A 242 26.07 -19.29 0.53
CA ASP A 242 26.55 -20.65 0.32
C ASP A 242 26.47 -21.11 -1.16
N GLY A 243 26.01 -20.24 -2.08
CA GLY A 243 25.86 -20.51 -3.51
C GLY A 243 24.57 -21.21 -3.91
N HIS A 244 23.74 -21.67 -2.96
CA HIS A 244 22.46 -22.29 -3.28
C HIS A 244 21.45 -21.26 -3.83
N GLY A 245 20.60 -21.71 -4.76
CA GLY A 245 19.50 -20.90 -5.29
C GLY A 245 18.32 -20.83 -4.33
N MET A 246 17.42 -19.88 -4.59
CA MET A 246 16.16 -19.80 -3.86
C MET A 246 15.27 -21.01 -4.19
N PRO A 247 14.74 -21.74 -3.19
CA PRO A 247 13.83 -22.87 -3.44
C PRO A 247 12.53 -22.43 -4.13
N ASP A 248 11.93 -23.30 -4.97
CA ASP A 248 10.71 -23.00 -5.72
C ASP A 248 9.56 -22.57 -4.79
N GLU A 249 9.35 -23.24 -3.67
CA GLU A 249 8.33 -22.85 -2.68
C GLU A 249 8.50 -21.42 -2.19
N LEU A 250 9.74 -20.98 -2.02
CA LEU A 250 10.02 -19.62 -1.60
C LEU A 250 9.83 -18.63 -2.76
N ILE A 251 10.25 -18.97 -3.98
CA ILE A 251 9.99 -18.16 -5.18
C ILE A 251 8.48 -17.94 -5.37
N LEU A 252 7.67 -18.98 -5.23
CA LEU A 252 6.21 -18.89 -5.32
C LEU A 252 5.62 -18.02 -4.20
N SER A 253 6.12 -18.17 -2.97
CA SER A 253 5.67 -17.35 -1.84
C SER A 253 6.02 -15.88 -2.02
N GLU A 254 7.23 -15.56 -2.48
CA GLU A 254 7.64 -14.18 -2.78
C GLU A 254 6.84 -13.61 -3.96
N SER A 255 6.62 -14.39 -5.02
CA SER A 255 5.81 -13.97 -6.16
C SER A 255 4.38 -13.62 -5.75
N MET A 256 3.73 -14.46 -4.93
CA MET A 256 2.40 -14.16 -4.38
C MET A 256 2.42 -12.88 -3.53
N GLN A 257 3.42 -12.72 -2.67
CA GLN A 257 3.52 -11.54 -1.80
C GLN A 257 3.81 -10.25 -2.59
N LEU A 258 4.61 -10.31 -3.65
CA LEU A 258 4.86 -9.18 -4.54
C LEU A 258 3.60 -8.80 -5.32
N LEU A 259 2.83 -9.77 -5.82
CA LEU A 259 1.53 -9.51 -6.44
C LEU A 259 0.58 -8.80 -5.48
N VAL A 260 0.40 -9.34 -4.26
CA VAL A 260 -0.47 -8.75 -3.24
C VAL A 260 -0.04 -7.33 -2.88
N ALA A 261 1.26 -7.13 -2.63
CA ALA A 261 1.78 -5.85 -2.17
C ALA A 261 1.73 -4.76 -3.26
N GLY A 262 1.98 -5.14 -4.52
CA GLY A 262 2.19 -4.16 -5.59
C GLY A 262 0.92 -3.69 -6.31
N HIS A 263 -0.21 -4.41 -6.21
CA HIS A 263 -1.42 -4.00 -6.92
C HIS A 263 -2.42 -3.25 -6.04
N GLU A 264 -2.79 -3.79 -4.89
CA GLU A 264 -3.88 -3.25 -4.09
C GLU A 264 -3.51 -1.90 -3.44
N THR A 265 -2.26 -1.73 -3.02
CA THR A 265 -1.79 -0.48 -2.41
C THR A 265 -1.75 0.67 -3.41
N SER A 266 -1.22 0.42 -4.61
CA SER A 266 -1.13 1.42 -5.67
C SER A 266 -2.50 1.76 -6.24
N SER A 267 -3.41 0.79 -6.40
CA SER A 267 -4.78 1.05 -6.85
C SER A 267 -5.56 1.92 -5.86
N ASN A 268 -5.39 1.69 -4.55
CA ASN A 268 -5.95 2.56 -3.52
C ASN A 268 -5.42 3.98 -3.61
N ALA A 269 -4.09 4.14 -3.66
CA ALA A 269 -3.44 5.44 -3.78
C ALA A 269 -3.97 6.21 -4.99
N LEU A 270 -4.05 5.56 -6.15
CA LEU A 270 -4.59 6.14 -7.38
C LEU A 270 -6.07 6.52 -7.25
N SER A 271 -6.89 5.65 -6.68
CA SER A 271 -8.34 5.90 -6.54
C SER A 271 -8.61 7.10 -5.64
N TRP A 272 -7.93 7.18 -4.50
CA TRP A 272 -8.04 8.31 -3.59
C TRP A 272 -7.46 9.60 -4.18
N LEU A 273 -6.33 9.51 -4.89
CA LEU A 273 -5.74 10.66 -5.57
C LEU A 273 -6.67 11.22 -6.66
N LEU A 274 -7.24 10.37 -7.52
CA LEU A 274 -8.21 10.80 -8.54
C LEU A 274 -9.46 11.43 -7.91
N TYR A 275 -9.94 10.90 -6.79
CA TYR A 275 -11.01 11.52 -6.02
C TYR A 275 -10.63 12.93 -5.56
N LEU A 276 -9.48 13.10 -4.91
CA LEU A 276 -9.01 14.39 -4.44
C LEU A 276 -8.80 15.37 -5.60
N LEU A 277 -8.18 14.94 -6.68
CA LEU A 277 -7.96 15.74 -7.88
C LEU A 277 -9.27 16.15 -8.55
N SER A 278 -10.35 15.35 -8.46
CA SER A 278 -11.65 15.72 -9.02
C SER A 278 -12.27 16.97 -8.37
N THR A 279 -11.79 17.33 -7.17
CA THR A 279 -12.20 18.54 -6.45
C THR A 279 -11.25 19.73 -6.67
N ARG A 280 -10.14 19.53 -7.39
CA ARG A 280 -9.05 20.49 -7.59
C ARG A 280 -8.64 20.60 -9.06
N PRO A 281 -9.50 21.23 -9.92
CA PRO A 281 -9.19 21.36 -11.36
C PRO A 281 -7.89 22.14 -11.64
N ASP A 282 -7.56 23.12 -10.80
CA ASP A 282 -6.33 23.90 -10.85
C ASP A 282 -5.08 23.02 -10.66
N CYS A 283 -5.13 22.11 -9.68
CA CYS A 283 -4.08 21.13 -9.44
C CYS A 283 -3.93 20.16 -10.63
N VAL A 284 -5.02 19.66 -11.17
CA VAL A 284 -5.02 18.77 -12.36
C VAL A 284 -4.33 19.47 -13.54
N GLU A 285 -4.65 20.73 -13.79
CA GLU A 285 -4.06 21.49 -14.88
C GLU A 285 -2.56 21.74 -14.71
N ARG A 286 -2.11 21.93 -13.48
CA ARG A 286 -0.69 22.07 -13.16
C ARG A 286 0.07 20.76 -13.35
N ILE A 287 -0.53 19.64 -12.94
CA ILE A 287 0.03 18.28 -13.16
C ILE A 287 0.14 18.00 -14.67
N ARG A 288 -0.89 18.33 -15.45
CA ARG A 288 -0.87 18.16 -16.92
C ARG A 288 0.29 18.92 -17.56
N ARG A 289 0.44 20.20 -17.20
CA ARG A 289 1.54 21.02 -17.71
C ARG A 289 2.92 20.45 -17.32
N GLU A 290 3.06 19.88 -16.13
CA GLU A 290 4.29 19.21 -15.73
C GLU A 290 4.56 17.98 -16.59
N PHE A 291 3.55 17.11 -16.83
CA PHE A 291 3.69 15.96 -17.74
C PHE A 291 4.04 16.39 -19.16
N ASP A 292 3.36 17.37 -19.71
CA ASP A 292 3.61 17.84 -21.07
C ASP A 292 5.00 18.45 -21.23
N SER A 293 5.47 19.21 -20.25
CA SER A 293 6.80 19.82 -20.27
C SER A 293 7.94 18.80 -20.19
N VAL A 294 7.75 17.71 -19.42
CA VAL A 294 8.77 16.68 -19.23
C VAL A 294 8.75 15.63 -20.33
N LEU A 295 7.57 15.20 -20.76
CA LEU A 295 7.42 14.07 -21.67
C LEU A 295 7.28 14.49 -23.14
N GLY A 296 6.68 15.65 -23.44
CA GLY A 296 6.23 15.91 -24.79
C GLY A 296 5.31 14.80 -25.28
N GLU A 297 5.62 14.20 -26.43
CA GLU A 297 4.82 13.09 -27.00
C GLU A 297 5.34 11.68 -26.61
N ARG A 298 6.50 11.60 -25.95
CA ARG A 298 7.08 10.32 -25.58
C ARG A 298 6.44 9.69 -24.35
N SER A 299 6.59 8.38 -24.22
CA SER A 299 6.23 7.64 -23.03
C SER A 299 7.20 7.94 -21.87
N MET A 300 6.72 7.77 -20.65
CA MET A 300 7.48 7.97 -19.42
C MET A 300 8.42 6.79 -19.13
N SER A 301 9.65 7.07 -18.67
CA SER A 301 10.59 6.08 -18.15
C SER A 301 10.87 6.32 -16.66
N TYR A 302 11.56 5.38 -16.00
CA TYR A 302 11.92 5.54 -14.60
C TYR A 302 12.82 6.77 -14.36
N SER A 303 13.69 7.10 -15.31
CA SER A 303 14.56 8.28 -15.23
C SER A 303 13.83 9.62 -15.22
N ASP A 304 12.53 9.63 -15.56
CA ASP A 304 11.70 10.83 -15.51
C ASP A 304 11.08 11.08 -14.13
N VAL A 305 10.97 10.05 -13.29
CA VAL A 305 10.33 10.14 -11.95
C VAL A 305 10.81 11.34 -11.14
N PRO A 306 12.12 11.64 -11.02
CA PRO A 306 12.58 12.78 -10.25
C PRO A 306 12.20 14.15 -10.82
N LYS A 307 11.73 14.23 -12.06
CA LYS A 307 11.35 15.47 -12.73
C LYS A 307 9.91 15.89 -12.42
N PHE A 308 9.08 14.99 -11.92
CA PHE A 308 7.69 15.24 -11.55
C PHE A 308 7.58 15.67 -10.10
N GLU A 309 8.07 16.90 -9.82
CA GLU A 309 8.15 17.41 -8.45
C GLU A 309 6.76 17.72 -7.89
N PHE A 310 5.95 18.48 -8.63
CA PHE A 310 4.62 18.86 -8.19
C PHE A 310 3.65 17.67 -8.15
N THR A 311 3.67 16.82 -9.16
CA THR A 311 2.85 15.60 -9.15
C THR A 311 3.21 14.69 -7.97
N THR A 312 4.49 14.56 -7.65
CA THR A 312 4.94 13.81 -6.46
C THR A 312 4.41 14.42 -5.17
N GLN A 313 4.40 15.75 -5.03
CA GLN A 313 3.82 16.42 -3.86
C GLN A 313 2.33 16.08 -3.70
N ALA A 314 1.56 16.18 -4.78
CA ALA A 314 0.14 15.82 -4.77
C ALA A 314 -0.08 14.32 -4.40
N ILE A 315 0.76 13.41 -4.90
CA ILE A 315 0.72 11.99 -4.53
C ILE A 315 1.01 11.80 -3.03
N MET A 316 2.06 12.47 -2.51
CA MET A 316 2.44 12.36 -1.09
C MET A 316 1.36 12.90 -0.17
N GLU A 317 0.68 13.98 -0.56
CA GLU A 317 -0.45 14.52 0.21
C GLU A 317 -1.67 13.59 0.16
N ALA A 318 -1.97 12.98 -0.99
CA ALA A 318 -3.01 11.96 -1.07
C ALA A 318 -2.69 10.73 -0.19
N LEU A 319 -1.43 10.29 -0.14
CA LEU A 319 -0.96 9.22 0.73
C LEU A 319 -0.96 9.61 2.22
N ARG A 320 -0.88 10.90 2.55
CA ARG A 320 -1.08 11.38 3.91
C ARG A 320 -2.55 11.26 4.32
N LEU A 321 -3.47 11.75 3.48
CA LEU A 321 -4.91 11.73 3.77
C LEU A 321 -5.49 10.31 3.74
N TYR A 322 -5.05 9.48 2.79
CA TYR A 322 -5.56 8.12 2.61
C TYR A 322 -4.41 7.12 2.50
N PRO A 323 -3.65 6.89 3.60
CA PRO A 323 -2.55 5.92 3.57
C PRO A 323 -3.11 4.51 3.35
N PRO A 324 -2.64 3.75 2.35
CA PRO A 324 -3.08 2.37 2.15
C PRO A 324 -2.96 1.54 3.42
N PHE A 325 -1.82 1.58 4.10
CA PHE A 325 -1.66 1.02 5.44
C PHE A 325 -1.91 2.11 6.49
N TRP A 326 -3.06 2.03 7.14
CA TRP A 326 -3.48 2.99 8.18
C TRP A 326 -2.88 2.71 9.55
N MET A 327 -2.30 1.52 9.75
CA MET A 327 -1.50 1.14 10.91
C MET A 327 -0.48 0.06 10.56
N VAL A 328 0.55 -0.07 11.40
CA VAL A 328 1.43 -1.24 11.44
C VAL A 328 1.67 -1.63 12.90
N ASP A 329 1.85 -2.92 13.16
CA ASP A 329 2.09 -3.43 14.49
C ASP A 329 3.48 -4.09 14.63
N ARG A 330 4.01 -4.04 15.84
CA ARG A 330 5.26 -4.69 16.23
C ARG A 330 5.11 -5.29 17.61
N MET A 331 5.85 -6.35 17.89
CA MET A 331 5.91 -7.00 19.18
C MET A 331 7.34 -6.86 19.76
N ALA A 332 7.45 -6.35 20.97
CA ALA A 332 8.72 -6.21 21.68
C ALA A 332 9.27 -7.59 22.10
N LEU A 333 10.54 -7.86 21.82
CA LEU A 333 11.22 -9.09 22.18
C LEU A 333 11.79 -9.06 23.61
N ALA A 334 12.15 -7.89 24.08
CA ALA A 334 12.66 -7.64 25.43
C ALA A 334 12.01 -6.36 25.97
N ASP A 335 12.13 -6.14 27.27
CA ASP A 335 11.73 -4.89 27.92
C ASP A 335 12.44 -3.70 27.28
N ASP A 336 11.70 -2.62 27.06
CA ASP A 336 12.19 -1.40 26.42
C ASP A 336 11.54 -0.16 27.01
N ARG A 337 12.11 1.01 26.69
CA ARG A 337 11.63 2.30 27.19
C ARG A 337 11.92 3.41 26.16
N VAL A 338 10.94 4.27 25.94
CA VAL A 338 11.09 5.49 25.13
C VAL A 338 10.64 6.68 25.98
N GLY A 339 11.57 7.49 26.46
CA GLY A 339 11.27 8.51 27.46
C GLY A 339 10.63 7.89 28.69
N ASP A 340 9.43 8.36 29.07
CA ASP A 340 8.67 7.83 30.21
C ASP A 340 7.79 6.62 29.84
N ILE A 341 7.71 6.23 28.59
CA ILE A 341 6.88 5.14 28.09
C ILE A 341 7.64 3.82 28.26
N ALA A 342 7.17 2.97 29.17
CA ALA A 342 7.67 1.61 29.34
C ALA A 342 6.96 0.66 28.34
N ILE A 343 7.73 -0.16 27.65
CA ILE A 343 7.27 -1.16 26.69
C ILE A 343 7.76 -2.53 27.16
N PRO A 344 6.97 -3.26 27.96
CA PRO A 344 7.37 -4.58 28.48
C PRO A 344 7.55 -5.60 27.34
N GLN A 345 8.40 -6.60 27.57
CA GLN A 345 8.54 -7.76 26.69
C GLN A 345 7.19 -8.37 26.34
N GLY A 346 7.00 -8.74 25.08
CA GLY A 346 5.76 -9.31 24.56
C GLY A 346 4.66 -8.28 24.27
N SER A 347 4.86 -7.00 24.62
CA SER A 347 3.90 -5.95 24.28
C SER A 347 3.76 -5.77 22.78
N THR A 348 2.52 -5.64 22.30
CA THR A 348 2.25 -5.23 20.93
C THR A 348 2.21 -3.69 20.88
N VAL A 349 3.05 -3.08 20.06
CA VAL A 349 3.01 -1.64 19.75
C VAL A 349 2.34 -1.47 18.39
N VAL A 350 1.25 -0.73 18.36
CA VAL A 350 0.50 -0.34 17.16
C VAL A 350 0.87 1.09 16.80
N VAL A 351 1.62 1.25 15.74
CA VAL A 351 1.87 2.55 15.12
C VAL A 351 0.62 2.93 14.32
N PHE A 352 -0.14 3.88 14.81
CA PHE A 352 -1.37 4.35 14.18
C PHE A 352 -1.05 5.43 13.15
N ILE A 353 -0.67 5.00 11.93
CA ILE A 353 -0.21 5.85 10.83
C ILE A 353 -1.26 6.90 10.47
N TYR A 354 -2.53 6.50 10.29
CA TYR A 354 -3.61 7.44 9.99
C TYR A 354 -3.72 8.55 11.04
N GLY A 355 -3.64 8.18 12.32
CA GLY A 355 -3.68 9.18 13.40
C GLY A 355 -2.50 10.13 13.39
N ALA A 356 -1.29 9.65 13.08
CA ALA A 356 -0.11 10.51 12.93
C ALA A 356 -0.24 11.45 11.73
N HIS A 357 -0.78 10.96 10.61
CA HIS A 357 -1.02 11.73 9.38
C HIS A 357 -2.12 12.79 9.50
N HIS A 358 -3.06 12.63 10.46
CA HIS A 358 -4.19 13.55 10.68
C HIS A 358 -4.11 14.30 12.00
N SER A 359 -2.96 14.24 12.69
CA SER A 359 -2.81 14.93 13.96
C SER A 359 -2.67 16.45 13.77
N PRO A 360 -3.56 17.29 14.35
CA PRO A 360 -3.42 18.73 14.27
C PRO A 360 -2.18 19.27 15.02
N GLN A 361 -1.54 18.42 15.82
CA GLN A 361 -0.27 18.75 16.48
C GLN A 361 0.89 18.82 15.47
N TYR A 362 0.81 18.07 14.38
CA TYR A 362 1.90 17.96 13.40
C TYR A 362 1.53 18.55 12.04
N TRP A 363 0.24 18.68 11.75
CA TRP A 363 -0.27 19.10 10.45
C TRP A 363 -1.27 20.24 10.62
N GLU A 364 -1.02 21.36 9.99
CA GLU A 364 -1.99 22.45 9.89
C GLU A 364 -3.12 22.02 8.94
N ASN A 365 -4.39 22.30 9.31
CA ASN A 365 -5.57 21.88 8.54
C ASN A 365 -5.48 20.43 8.04
N PRO A 366 -5.36 19.44 8.96
CA PRO A 366 -4.97 18.06 8.62
C PRO A 366 -5.94 17.33 7.69
N GLU A 367 -7.21 17.76 7.62
CA GLU A 367 -8.23 17.14 6.75
C GLU A 367 -8.28 17.75 5.33
N SER A 368 -7.55 18.84 5.09
CA SER A 368 -7.53 19.50 3.80
C SER A 368 -6.46 18.89 2.89
N PHE A 369 -6.81 18.70 1.60
CA PHE A 369 -5.86 18.36 0.57
C PHE A 369 -5.09 19.63 0.16
N ASP A 370 -3.81 19.65 0.45
CA ASP A 370 -2.88 20.77 0.17
C ASP A 370 -1.63 20.21 -0.53
N GLU A 371 -1.62 20.26 -1.85
CA GLU A 371 -0.55 19.74 -2.69
C GLU A 371 0.80 20.46 -2.51
N GLU A 372 0.80 21.68 -1.96
CA GLU A 372 2.04 22.42 -1.65
C GLU A 372 2.67 22.02 -0.32
N ARG A 373 1.98 21.20 0.47
CA ARG A 373 2.46 20.76 1.79
C ARG A 373 3.83 20.09 1.72
N PHE A 374 4.09 19.34 0.67
CA PHE A 374 5.34 18.61 0.44
C PHE A 374 6.30 19.35 -0.51
N ALA A 375 6.09 20.66 -0.75
CA ALA A 375 7.06 21.44 -1.48
C ALA A 375 8.40 21.53 -0.71
N LYS A 376 9.52 21.50 -1.43
CA LYS A 376 10.88 21.51 -0.83
C LYS A 376 11.10 22.66 0.17
N VAL A 377 10.44 23.80 -0.04
CA VAL A 377 10.50 24.95 0.87
C VAL A 377 9.87 24.62 2.23
N ASN A 378 8.88 23.73 2.27
CA ASN A 378 8.13 23.34 3.45
C ASN A 378 8.69 22.07 4.13
N ASP A 379 9.59 21.33 3.47
CA ASP A 379 10.10 20.03 3.93
C ASP A 379 10.75 20.08 5.32
N LYS A 380 11.42 21.20 5.65
CA LYS A 380 12.05 21.42 6.97
C LYS A 380 11.03 21.69 8.10
N GLN A 381 9.78 21.92 7.80
CA GLN A 381 8.72 22.21 8.77
C GLN A 381 8.03 20.94 9.29
N HIS A 382 8.21 19.81 8.58
CA HIS A 382 7.57 18.56 8.98
C HIS A 382 8.33 17.85 10.10
N THR A 383 7.62 17.49 11.14
CA THR A 383 8.17 16.63 12.20
C THR A 383 8.51 15.26 11.61
N PRO A 384 9.76 14.78 11.73
CA PRO A 384 10.13 13.46 11.24
C PRO A 384 9.24 12.36 11.84
N PHE A 385 8.95 11.30 11.09
CA PHE A 385 8.10 10.18 11.49
C PHE A 385 6.62 10.50 11.73
N THR A 386 6.13 11.65 11.28
CA THR A 386 4.70 11.96 11.21
C THR A 386 4.09 11.65 9.85
N HIS A 387 4.91 11.45 8.80
CA HIS A 387 4.52 11.03 7.46
C HIS A 387 5.18 9.70 7.10
N LEU A 388 4.40 8.63 6.96
CA LEU A 388 4.88 7.26 6.83
C LEU A 388 4.18 6.49 5.69
N PRO A 389 4.04 7.04 4.48
CA PRO A 389 3.28 6.41 3.40
C PRO A 389 3.89 5.07 2.94
N PHE A 390 5.20 4.92 3.09
CA PHE A 390 5.96 3.70 2.77
C PHE A 390 6.56 3.03 4.02
N GLY A 391 6.06 3.36 5.21
CA GLY A 391 6.64 2.92 6.47
C GLY A 391 8.00 3.55 6.76
N ALA A 392 8.77 2.96 7.67
CA ALA A 392 10.09 3.47 8.05
C ALA A 392 11.05 2.36 8.49
N GLY A 393 12.34 2.71 8.56
CA GLY A 393 13.41 1.85 9.03
C GLY A 393 13.70 0.67 8.07
N PRO A 394 14.38 -0.39 8.57
CA PRO A 394 14.80 -1.51 7.73
C PRO A 394 13.64 -2.25 7.04
N ARG A 395 12.44 -2.17 7.61
CA ARG A 395 11.22 -2.80 7.10
C ARG A 395 10.31 -1.85 6.31
N GLY A 396 10.80 -0.68 5.93
CA GLY A 396 10.15 0.22 4.99
C GLY A 396 9.87 -0.48 3.66
N CYS A 397 8.93 0.04 2.88
CA CYS A 397 8.51 -0.55 1.62
C CYS A 397 9.70 -0.75 0.67
N ILE A 398 9.87 -1.98 0.18
CA ILE A 398 10.91 -2.31 -0.80
C ILE A 398 10.55 -1.79 -2.19
N GLY A 399 9.26 -1.78 -2.50
CA GLY A 399 8.71 -1.36 -3.80
C GLY A 399 8.28 0.11 -3.86
N GLY A 400 8.74 0.99 -2.94
CA GLY A 400 8.31 2.40 -2.92
C GLY A 400 8.56 3.11 -4.25
N ASN A 401 9.76 2.97 -4.82
CA ASN A 401 10.10 3.54 -6.12
C ASN A 401 9.31 2.91 -7.28
N TYR A 402 9.03 1.62 -7.21
CA TYR A 402 8.17 0.93 -8.17
C TYR A 402 6.73 1.46 -8.11
N ALA A 403 6.19 1.63 -6.90
CA ALA A 403 4.85 2.17 -6.70
C ALA A 403 4.73 3.61 -7.22
N MET A 404 5.71 4.48 -6.94
CA MET A 404 5.74 5.84 -7.47
C MET A 404 5.79 5.86 -9.00
N LEU A 405 6.64 5.02 -9.61
CA LEU A 405 6.70 4.85 -11.06
C LEU A 405 5.34 4.42 -11.63
N GLN A 406 4.71 3.42 -11.02
CA GLN A 406 3.41 2.90 -11.43
C GLN A 406 2.31 3.97 -11.36
N ILE A 407 2.24 4.70 -10.25
CA ILE A 407 1.26 5.77 -10.07
C ILE A 407 1.47 6.89 -11.09
N LEU A 408 2.71 7.37 -11.24
CA LEU A 408 3.04 8.43 -12.19
C LEU A 408 2.76 8.03 -13.64
N MET A 409 3.08 6.80 -14.04
CA MET A 409 2.78 6.29 -15.38
C MET A 409 1.28 6.29 -15.67
N ILE A 410 0.48 5.76 -14.76
CA ILE A 410 -0.98 5.71 -14.93
C ILE A 410 -1.55 7.13 -14.98
N LEU A 411 -1.13 8.02 -14.09
CA LEU A 411 -1.57 9.41 -14.09
C LEU A 411 -1.18 10.16 -15.35
N SER A 412 0.07 9.98 -15.84
CA SER A 412 0.56 10.66 -17.04
C SER A 412 -0.28 10.38 -18.28
N VAL A 413 -0.86 9.18 -18.37
CA VAL A 413 -1.75 8.83 -19.48
C VAL A 413 -3.18 9.25 -19.20
N LEU A 414 -3.73 8.97 -18.02
CA LEU A 414 -5.12 9.29 -17.69
C LEU A 414 -5.39 10.79 -17.72
N LEU A 415 -4.54 11.60 -17.08
CA LEU A 415 -4.76 13.05 -16.98
C LEU A 415 -4.52 13.79 -18.30
N ARG A 416 -3.67 13.27 -19.17
CA ARG A 416 -3.43 13.86 -20.50
C ARG A 416 -4.53 13.50 -21.51
N LYS A 417 -5.15 12.32 -21.33
CA LYS A 417 -6.15 11.81 -22.28
C LYS A 417 -7.58 12.20 -21.91
N TYR A 418 -7.88 12.36 -20.59
CA TYR A 418 -9.25 12.54 -20.11
C TYR A 418 -9.41 13.74 -19.19
N ASP A 419 -10.53 14.43 -19.36
CA ASP A 419 -11.19 15.18 -18.31
C ASP A 419 -12.07 14.24 -17.50
N PHE A 420 -12.14 14.44 -16.19
CA PHE A 420 -12.92 13.57 -15.32
C PHE A 420 -13.66 14.36 -14.23
N ARG A 421 -14.78 13.83 -13.80
CA ARG A 421 -15.61 14.43 -12.76
C ARG A 421 -16.20 13.35 -11.86
N LEU A 422 -16.30 13.66 -10.57
CA LEU A 422 -17.02 12.82 -9.62
C LEU A 422 -18.51 12.82 -9.96
N VAL A 423 -19.15 11.65 -9.93
CA VAL A 423 -20.62 11.55 -10.06
C VAL A 423 -21.27 12.21 -8.85
N PRO A 424 -22.21 13.15 -9.02
CA PRO A 424 -22.85 13.81 -7.88
C PRO A 424 -23.66 12.84 -7.00
N GLY A 425 -23.79 13.20 -5.73
CA GLY A 425 -24.69 12.52 -4.78
C GLY A 425 -24.21 11.18 -4.21
N GLN A 426 -22.97 10.75 -4.52
CA GLN A 426 -22.40 9.56 -3.89
C GLN A 426 -21.72 9.88 -2.55
N THR A 427 -21.80 8.94 -1.62
CA THR A 427 -21.09 9.02 -0.34
C THR A 427 -19.70 8.40 -0.50
N ILE A 428 -18.65 9.18 -0.25
CA ILE A 428 -17.27 8.72 -0.31
C ILE A 428 -16.75 8.54 1.11
N GLU A 429 -16.62 7.29 1.51
CA GLU A 429 -16.14 6.91 2.86
C GLU A 429 -15.00 5.90 2.75
N ALA A 430 -14.04 6.02 3.68
CA ALA A 430 -12.94 5.07 3.77
C ALA A 430 -13.31 3.90 4.67
N ARG A 431 -13.09 2.68 4.19
CA ARG A 431 -13.25 1.43 4.94
C ARG A 431 -11.88 0.88 5.33
N PRO A 432 -11.50 0.94 6.62
CA PRO A 432 -10.25 0.38 7.11
C PRO A 432 -10.35 -1.14 7.25
N MET A 433 -9.86 -1.85 6.25
CA MET A 433 -9.65 -3.30 6.24
C MET A 433 -8.18 -3.61 6.52
N VAL A 434 -7.54 -4.55 5.80
CA VAL A 434 -6.07 -4.68 5.78
C VAL A 434 -5.47 -3.38 5.26
N ILE A 435 -6.11 -2.79 4.26
CA ILE A 435 -5.79 -1.48 3.71
C ILE A 435 -7.02 -0.55 3.78
N LEU A 436 -6.79 0.75 3.64
CA LEU A 436 -7.80 1.81 3.69
C LEU A 436 -8.43 1.99 2.31
N ARG A 437 -9.49 1.25 1.99
CA ARG A 437 -10.14 1.28 0.67
C ARG A 437 -11.45 2.09 0.67
N PRO A 438 -11.92 2.58 -0.48
CA PRO A 438 -13.26 3.16 -0.61
C PRO A 438 -14.34 2.13 -0.25
N GLU A 439 -15.31 2.50 0.61
CA GLU A 439 -16.35 1.56 1.08
C GLU A 439 -17.35 1.22 -0.02
N HIS A 440 -17.75 2.23 -0.81
CA HIS A 440 -18.80 2.11 -1.83
C HIS A 440 -18.27 2.31 -3.26
N GLY A 441 -16.93 2.19 -3.45
CA GLY A 441 -16.29 2.57 -4.69
C GLY A 441 -16.25 4.10 -4.88
N ILE A 442 -15.73 4.54 -6.02
CA ILE A 442 -15.66 5.95 -6.43
C ILE A 442 -16.09 6.02 -7.90
N ARG A 443 -17.31 6.47 -8.16
CA ARG A 443 -17.84 6.58 -9.53
C ARG A 443 -17.47 7.91 -10.14
N MET A 444 -16.86 7.87 -11.31
CA MET A 444 -16.43 9.04 -12.06
C MET A 444 -16.87 8.94 -13.53
N THR A 445 -17.12 10.09 -14.15
CA THR A 445 -17.30 10.22 -15.60
C THR A 445 -15.98 10.70 -16.21
N PHE A 446 -15.67 10.17 -17.39
CA PHE A 446 -14.49 10.53 -18.16
C PHE A 446 -14.93 10.99 -19.55
N THR A 447 -14.37 12.09 -20.04
CA THR A 447 -14.53 12.59 -21.40
C THR A 447 -13.16 12.81 -22.00
N GLU A 448 -12.99 12.54 -23.29
CA GLU A 448 -11.71 12.83 -23.94
C GLU A 448 -11.38 14.32 -23.75
N ALA A 449 -10.18 14.61 -23.28
CA ALA A 449 -9.72 15.98 -23.15
C ALA A 449 -9.68 16.62 -24.55
N VAL A 450 -10.27 17.80 -24.68
CA VAL A 450 -10.20 18.56 -25.96
C VAL A 450 -8.70 18.79 -26.21
N SER A 451 -8.23 18.39 -27.42
CA SER A 451 -6.83 18.63 -27.79
C SER A 451 -6.55 20.13 -27.65
N ARG A 452 -5.87 20.50 -26.61
CA ARG A 452 -5.40 21.86 -26.37
C ARG A 452 -4.26 22.07 -27.34
N GLY A 453 -4.57 22.66 -28.47
CA GLY A 453 -3.56 23.10 -29.42
C GLY A 453 -2.47 23.84 -28.62
N VAL A 454 -1.24 23.52 -28.88
CA VAL A 454 -0.11 24.35 -28.49
C VAL A 454 -0.41 25.74 -29.11
N ASP A 455 -0.98 26.65 -28.32
CA ASP A 455 -1.04 28.05 -28.70
C ASP A 455 0.40 28.46 -29.00
N ARG A 456 0.69 28.52 -30.30
CA ARG A 456 1.91 29.12 -30.80
C ARG A 456 1.96 30.53 -30.19
N LEU A 457 2.96 30.77 -29.38
CA LEU A 457 3.44 32.12 -29.09
C LEU A 457 3.87 32.75 -30.44
N SER A 458 2.92 33.20 -31.20
CA SER A 458 3.09 34.11 -32.31
C SER A 458 2.00 35.16 -32.14
N ASP A 459 2.39 36.26 -31.48
CA ASP A 459 1.97 37.63 -31.75
C ASP A 459 2.28 38.50 -30.50
N CYS A 460 3.51 38.86 -30.39
CA CYS A 460 3.91 40.13 -29.72
C CYS A 460 5.16 40.65 -30.44
N SER A 461 4.96 41.11 -31.67
CA SER A 461 5.82 42.04 -32.36
C SER A 461 4.96 42.94 -33.25
N ALA A 462 4.47 44.04 -32.67
CA ALA A 462 4.14 45.27 -33.29
C ALA A 462 4.21 46.39 -32.25
#